data_c731f6b5c42068d2b101b3dd60e72a21
#
_entry.id   c731f6b5c42068d2b101b3dd60e72a21
#
_cell.length_a   1.000
_cell.length_b   1.000
_cell.length_c   1.000
_cell.angle_alpha   90.00
_cell.angle_beta   90.00
_cell.angle_gamma   90.00
#
_symmetry.space_group_name_H-M   'P 1'
#
loop_
_entity.id
_entity.type
_entity.pdbx_description
1 polymer ?
#
loop_
_entity_poly.entity_id
_entity_poly.type
_entity_poly.pdbx_seq_one_letter_code
_entity_poly.pdbx_strand_id
1 'polypeptide(L)'
;MQVGLHVSIAGSIDKAVDNAVERGCTAFQIFTRNPRGWAAKPLTSIDASSFKEKLAKTKIDRFATVAHMPYLPNLSSPEEDPFVRSLGSLIDEVKRCSKIGIPYIVAHLGSHKGEGDTKGIEMLERAFTKAAKDTPDDVMILLENTAGQKNSVGSDLDQLASILSKLKPAKRFGICFDTCHGFAAGYDMSTEKGAAATLAKLDKTIGFDNLKILHLNDSKGELGSNLDRHEHIGLGQIGEKGLGYIIKAINRKKIPIILETPIDERRDDVGNLNKVKELA
;
A
#
# COMPACT_ATOMS: atom_id res chain seq x y z
N MET A 1 -10.14 13.79 -8.63
CA MET A 1 -9.32 13.08 -7.60
C MET A 1 -9.60 11.59 -7.71
N GLN A 2 -8.55 10.77 -7.69
CA GLN A 2 -8.66 9.31 -7.62
C GLN A 2 -8.54 8.91 -6.14
N VAL A 3 -9.67 8.53 -5.53
CA VAL A 3 -9.73 8.16 -4.11
C VAL A 3 -10.66 6.96 -3.91
N GLY A 4 -10.29 6.09 -3.00
CA GLY A 4 -11.10 4.92 -2.68
C GLY A 4 -10.64 4.18 -1.43
N LEU A 5 -11.07 2.97 -1.31
CA LEU A 5 -11.05 2.15 -0.10
C LEU A 5 -10.37 0.81 -0.36
N HIS A 6 -9.94 0.16 0.70
CA HIS A 6 -9.67 -1.27 0.68
C HIS A 6 -11.01 -2.02 0.73
N VAL A 7 -11.41 -2.64 -0.37
CA VAL A 7 -12.72 -3.27 -0.49
C VAL A 7 -12.68 -4.80 -0.42
N SER A 8 -13.76 -5.38 0.05
CA SER A 8 -13.89 -6.83 0.20
C SER A 8 -14.04 -7.55 -1.16
N ILE A 9 -13.46 -8.74 -1.26
CA ILE A 9 -13.66 -9.71 -2.35
C ILE A 9 -14.59 -10.87 -1.95
N ALA A 10 -15.33 -10.74 -0.86
CA ALA A 10 -16.19 -11.80 -0.37
C ALA A 10 -17.23 -12.23 -1.44
N GLY A 11 -17.37 -13.54 -1.62
CA GLY A 11 -18.20 -14.16 -2.66
C GLY A 11 -17.40 -14.45 -3.95
N SER A 12 -16.85 -13.44 -4.60
CA SER A 12 -15.99 -13.57 -5.78
C SER A 12 -15.14 -12.33 -5.97
N ILE A 13 -13.99 -12.45 -6.65
CA ILE A 13 -13.02 -11.34 -6.78
C ILE A 13 -13.60 -10.14 -7.54
N ASP A 14 -14.50 -10.37 -8.48
CA ASP A 14 -15.15 -9.32 -9.28
C ASP A 14 -16.18 -8.51 -8.46
N LYS A 15 -16.63 -9.01 -7.30
CA LYS A 15 -17.45 -8.26 -6.34
C LYS A 15 -16.71 -7.03 -5.78
N ALA A 16 -15.41 -7.03 -5.77
CA ALA A 16 -14.64 -5.86 -5.38
C ALA A 16 -14.95 -4.64 -6.24
N VAL A 17 -15.18 -4.83 -7.54
CA VAL A 17 -15.55 -3.73 -8.45
C VAL A 17 -16.92 -3.17 -8.08
N ASP A 18 -17.91 -4.05 -7.83
CA ASP A 18 -19.25 -3.65 -7.39
C ASP A 18 -19.16 -2.88 -6.06
N ASN A 19 -18.43 -3.43 -5.08
CA ASN A 19 -18.22 -2.82 -3.76
C ASN A 19 -17.58 -1.43 -3.84
N ALA A 20 -16.61 -1.24 -4.74
CA ALA A 20 -15.97 0.06 -4.96
C ALA A 20 -16.94 1.07 -5.57
N VAL A 21 -17.69 0.67 -6.60
CA VAL A 21 -18.67 1.54 -7.28
C VAL A 21 -19.79 1.95 -6.34
N GLU A 22 -20.36 1.01 -5.59
CA GLU A 22 -21.44 1.26 -4.63
C GLU A 22 -21.06 2.28 -3.54
N ARG A 23 -19.77 2.29 -3.13
CA ARG A 23 -19.23 3.26 -2.17
C ARG A 23 -18.80 4.59 -2.78
N GLY A 24 -18.92 4.74 -4.10
CA GLY A 24 -18.51 5.96 -4.81
C GLY A 24 -17.01 6.16 -4.90
N CYS A 25 -16.25 5.07 -4.93
CA CYS A 25 -14.81 5.05 -5.13
C CYS A 25 -14.44 5.38 -6.59
N THR A 26 -13.30 6.04 -6.78
CA THR A 26 -12.65 6.29 -8.08
C THR A 26 -11.26 5.66 -8.15
N ALA A 27 -10.85 4.99 -7.07
CA ALA A 27 -9.72 4.10 -6.91
C ALA A 27 -10.13 2.98 -5.95
N PHE A 28 -9.43 1.86 -5.89
CA PHE A 28 -9.66 0.86 -4.84
C PHE A 28 -8.49 -0.09 -4.67
N GLN A 29 -8.42 -0.69 -3.48
CA GLN A 29 -7.48 -1.74 -3.11
C GLN A 29 -8.21 -3.01 -2.76
N ILE A 30 -7.57 -4.16 -3.00
CA ILE A 30 -8.08 -5.48 -2.60
C ILE A 30 -6.97 -6.36 -2.04
N PHE A 31 -7.35 -7.34 -1.24
CA PHE A 31 -6.60 -8.59 -1.17
C PHE A 31 -7.06 -9.50 -2.31
N THR A 32 -6.16 -10.20 -2.99
CA THR A 32 -6.58 -11.14 -4.04
C THR A 32 -7.03 -12.49 -3.47
N ARG A 33 -6.84 -12.71 -2.17
CA ARG A 33 -7.20 -13.90 -1.38
C ARG A 33 -7.45 -13.55 0.08
N ASN A 34 -7.76 -14.55 0.91
CA ASN A 34 -7.83 -14.35 2.35
C ASN A 34 -6.45 -13.92 2.90
N PRO A 35 -6.32 -12.71 3.48
CA PRO A 35 -5.02 -12.19 3.93
C PRO A 35 -4.47 -12.86 5.20
N ARG A 36 -5.30 -13.67 5.89
CA ARG A 36 -4.92 -14.36 7.13
C ARG A 36 -4.51 -15.81 6.91
N GLY A 37 -4.45 -16.25 5.65
CA GLY A 37 -4.09 -17.63 5.29
C GLY A 37 -2.95 -17.69 4.27
N TRP A 38 -2.20 -18.79 4.28
CA TRP A 38 -1.16 -19.04 3.30
C TRP A 38 -1.68 -19.64 2.00
N ALA A 39 -2.71 -20.46 2.10
CA ALA A 39 -3.33 -21.09 0.94
C ALA A 39 -4.31 -20.15 0.24
N ALA A 40 -4.31 -20.19 -1.08
CA ALA A 40 -5.28 -19.50 -1.90
C ALA A 40 -5.89 -20.44 -2.93
N LYS A 41 -7.19 -20.28 -3.19
CA LYS A 41 -7.79 -20.94 -4.35
C LYS A 41 -7.20 -20.34 -5.63
N PRO A 42 -6.87 -21.16 -6.65
CA PRO A 42 -6.48 -20.65 -7.94
C PRO A 42 -7.56 -19.73 -8.53
N LEU A 43 -7.16 -18.59 -9.08
CA LEU A 43 -8.07 -17.79 -9.88
C LEU A 43 -8.34 -18.49 -11.21
N THR A 44 -9.61 -18.70 -11.54
CA THR A 44 -9.99 -19.25 -12.84
C THR A 44 -9.88 -18.19 -13.95
N SER A 45 -10.00 -18.59 -15.20
CA SER A 45 -10.11 -17.64 -16.31
C SER A 45 -11.42 -16.87 -16.28
N ILE A 46 -12.48 -17.50 -15.76
CA ILE A 46 -13.80 -16.88 -15.58
C ILE A 46 -13.72 -15.76 -14.54
N ASP A 47 -13.09 -16.00 -13.37
CA ASP A 47 -12.87 -14.97 -12.35
C ASP A 47 -12.13 -13.76 -12.92
N ALA A 48 -11.07 -14.03 -13.69
CA ALA A 48 -10.26 -12.97 -14.29
C ALA A 48 -11.01 -12.17 -15.36
N SER A 49 -11.75 -12.84 -16.23
CA SER A 49 -12.57 -12.17 -17.25
C SER A 49 -13.67 -11.33 -16.61
N SER A 50 -14.41 -11.89 -15.65
CA SER A 50 -15.47 -11.18 -14.93
C SER A 50 -14.98 -9.91 -14.26
N PHE A 51 -13.82 -9.97 -13.55
CA PHE A 51 -13.22 -8.80 -12.94
C PHE A 51 -12.87 -7.72 -13.97
N LYS A 52 -12.16 -8.10 -15.04
CA LYS A 52 -11.74 -7.16 -16.09
C LYS A 52 -12.92 -6.51 -16.82
N GLU A 53 -13.94 -7.31 -17.17
CA GLU A 53 -15.13 -6.83 -17.85
C GLU A 53 -15.94 -5.87 -16.97
N LYS A 54 -16.08 -6.16 -15.69
CA LYS A 54 -16.73 -5.24 -14.75
C LYS A 54 -15.95 -3.95 -14.60
N LEU A 55 -14.63 -4.03 -14.37
CA LEU A 55 -13.79 -2.84 -14.24
C LEU A 55 -13.87 -1.97 -15.49
N ALA A 56 -13.81 -2.55 -16.67
CA ALA A 56 -13.90 -1.83 -17.95
C ALA A 56 -15.24 -1.10 -18.17
N LYS A 57 -16.33 -1.53 -17.50
CA LYS A 57 -17.64 -0.86 -17.52
C LYS A 57 -17.74 0.32 -16.55
N THR A 58 -16.74 0.51 -15.69
CA THR A 58 -16.69 1.63 -14.74
C THR A 58 -15.91 2.81 -15.30
N LYS A 59 -15.90 3.93 -14.53
CA LYS A 59 -15.03 5.07 -14.79
C LYS A 59 -13.71 5.00 -13.99
N ILE A 60 -13.46 3.88 -13.30
CA ILE A 60 -12.25 3.69 -12.50
C ILE A 60 -11.10 3.35 -13.44
N ASP A 61 -10.05 4.17 -13.42
CA ASP A 61 -8.83 3.89 -14.15
C ASP A 61 -8.16 2.64 -13.57
N ARG A 62 -7.71 1.70 -14.42
CA ARG A 62 -6.98 0.53 -13.96
C ARG A 62 -5.74 0.89 -13.14
N PHE A 63 -5.06 2.01 -13.46
CA PHE A 63 -3.92 2.51 -12.70
C PHE A 63 -4.28 3.15 -11.36
N ALA A 64 -5.57 3.23 -11.05
CA ALA A 64 -6.09 3.55 -9.73
C ALA A 64 -6.60 2.31 -8.97
N THR A 65 -6.26 1.10 -9.45
CA THR A 65 -6.54 -0.17 -8.79
C THR A 65 -5.25 -0.81 -8.31
N VAL A 66 -5.27 -1.35 -7.10
CA VAL A 66 -4.10 -1.92 -6.47
C VAL A 66 -4.47 -3.18 -5.68
N ALA A 67 -3.57 -4.14 -5.61
CA ALA A 67 -3.67 -5.24 -4.67
C ALA A 67 -2.71 -5.03 -3.50
N HIS A 68 -3.01 -5.62 -2.37
CA HIS A 68 -2.13 -5.64 -1.21
C HIS A 68 -1.71 -7.07 -0.87
N MET A 69 -0.47 -7.29 -0.47
CA MET A 69 -0.02 -8.59 0.02
C MET A 69 -0.75 -8.99 1.30
N PRO A 70 -0.97 -10.30 1.53
CA PRO A 70 -1.45 -10.81 2.83
C PRO A 70 -0.54 -10.40 3.99
N TYR A 71 -1.07 -10.46 5.22
CA TYR A 71 -0.34 -10.05 6.44
C TYR A 71 0.76 -11.00 6.92
N LEU A 72 0.68 -12.29 6.54
CA LEU A 72 1.58 -13.31 7.07
C LEU A 72 3.02 -13.30 6.50
N PRO A 73 3.27 -12.90 5.23
CA PRO A 73 4.61 -12.89 4.67
C PRO A 73 5.53 -11.90 5.37
N ASN A 74 6.79 -12.34 5.56
CA ASN A 74 7.89 -11.52 6.04
C ASN A 74 9.06 -11.62 5.06
N LEU A 75 9.14 -10.64 4.15
CA LEU A 75 10.16 -10.64 3.08
C LEU A 75 11.57 -10.30 3.58
N SER A 76 11.69 -9.73 4.79
CA SER A 76 12.96 -9.45 5.47
C SER A 76 13.38 -10.58 6.43
N SER A 77 12.67 -11.71 6.45
CA SER A 77 13.00 -12.80 7.37
C SER A 77 14.41 -13.33 7.14
N PRO A 78 15.26 -13.41 8.19
CA PRO A 78 16.57 -14.04 8.08
C PRO A 78 16.50 -15.57 8.03
N GLU A 79 15.37 -16.15 8.44
CA GLU A 79 15.13 -17.60 8.47
C GLU A 79 14.69 -18.07 7.08
N GLU A 80 15.37 -19.11 6.54
CA GLU A 80 15.16 -19.54 5.15
C GLU A 80 13.73 -20.05 4.88
N ASP A 81 13.14 -20.89 5.72
CA ASP A 81 11.80 -21.44 5.51
C ASP A 81 10.70 -20.35 5.51
N PRO A 82 10.62 -19.45 6.51
CA PRO A 82 9.71 -18.31 6.45
C PRO A 82 9.96 -17.39 5.26
N PHE A 83 11.22 -17.17 4.87
CA PHE A 83 11.58 -16.37 3.71
C PHE A 83 11.07 -17.00 2.40
N VAL A 84 11.38 -18.26 2.16
CA VAL A 84 10.96 -18.99 0.94
C VAL A 84 9.44 -18.99 0.81
N ARG A 85 8.73 -19.20 1.92
CA ARG A 85 7.27 -19.15 1.96
C ARG A 85 6.72 -17.77 1.65
N SER A 86 7.36 -16.72 2.16
CA SER A 86 6.99 -15.31 1.92
C SER A 86 7.24 -14.91 0.47
N LEU A 87 8.39 -15.30 -0.09
CA LEU A 87 8.72 -15.10 -1.50
C LEU A 87 7.72 -15.83 -2.42
N GLY A 88 7.38 -17.08 -2.10
CA GLY A 88 6.36 -17.82 -2.84
C GLY A 88 5.00 -17.12 -2.84
N SER A 89 4.63 -16.53 -1.70
CA SER A 89 3.41 -15.72 -1.59
C SER A 89 3.47 -14.47 -2.49
N LEU A 90 4.58 -13.73 -2.49
CA LEU A 90 4.75 -12.55 -3.36
C LEU A 90 4.66 -12.92 -4.84
N ILE A 91 5.35 -13.99 -5.26
CA ILE A 91 5.30 -14.48 -6.64
C ILE A 91 3.86 -14.84 -7.05
N ASP A 92 3.13 -15.53 -6.18
CA ASP A 92 1.73 -15.89 -6.45
C ASP A 92 0.84 -14.65 -6.56
N GLU A 93 1.00 -13.69 -5.65
CA GLU A 93 0.23 -12.43 -5.68
C GLU A 93 0.49 -11.63 -6.95
N VAL A 94 1.75 -11.49 -7.39
CA VAL A 94 2.06 -10.80 -8.66
C VAL A 94 1.40 -11.50 -9.85
N LYS A 95 1.44 -12.83 -9.90
CA LYS A 95 0.76 -13.62 -10.96
C LYS A 95 -0.75 -13.45 -10.93
N ARG A 96 -1.34 -13.37 -9.74
CA ARG A 96 -2.79 -13.12 -9.56
C ARG A 96 -3.17 -11.72 -10.04
N CYS A 97 -2.39 -10.69 -9.70
CA CYS A 97 -2.57 -9.33 -10.17
C CYS A 97 -2.51 -9.24 -11.70
N SER A 98 -1.49 -9.83 -12.32
CA SER A 98 -1.37 -9.91 -13.78
C SER A 98 -2.59 -10.57 -14.40
N LYS A 99 -3.06 -11.69 -13.83
CA LYS A 99 -4.21 -12.43 -14.35
C LYS A 99 -5.50 -11.61 -14.37
N ILE A 100 -5.77 -10.78 -13.33
CA ILE A 100 -6.95 -9.92 -13.24
C ILE A 100 -6.73 -8.51 -13.81
N GLY A 101 -5.50 -8.17 -14.23
CA GLY A 101 -5.16 -6.90 -14.86
C GLY A 101 -4.94 -5.74 -13.87
N ILE A 102 -4.73 -6.01 -12.58
CA ILE A 102 -4.31 -5.00 -11.59
C ILE A 102 -2.82 -4.70 -11.78
N PRO A 103 -2.43 -3.42 -11.98
CA PRO A 103 -1.06 -3.05 -12.34
C PRO A 103 -0.10 -2.95 -11.15
N TYR A 104 -0.61 -2.90 -9.92
CA TYR A 104 0.18 -2.65 -8.71
C TYR A 104 -0.10 -3.66 -7.61
N ILE A 105 0.96 -4.06 -6.91
CA ILE A 105 0.83 -4.79 -5.64
C ILE A 105 1.67 -4.12 -4.56
N VAL A 106 1.04 -3.75 -3.45
CA VAL A 106 1.70 -3.21 -2.25
C VAL A 106 2.25 -4.36 -1.42
N ALA A 107 3.48 -4.22 -0.96
CA ALA A 107 4.15 -5.17 -0.11
C ALA A 107 4.74 -4.50 1.14
N HIS A 108 4.34 -4.97 2.31
CA HIS A 108 5.07 -4.69 3.55
C HIS A 108 6.46 -5.29 3.49
N LEU A 109 7.46 -4.57 3.99
CA LEU A 109 8.85 -4.99 3.92
C LEU A 109 9.21 -6.06 4.96
N GLY A 110 8.47 -6.09 6.06
CA GLY A 110 8.67 -7.09 7.11
C GLY A 110 9.69 -6.70 8.17
N SER A 111 10.26 -7.70 8.83
CA SER A 111 11.12 -7.55 10.01
C SER A 111 12.34 -8.48 9.93
N HIS A 112 13.51 -7.94 10.24
CA HIS A 112 14.77 -8.71 10.34
C HIS A 112 14.92 -9.52 11.62
N LYS A 113 13.93 -9.54 12.49
CA LYS A 113 13.84 -10.34 13.73
C LYS A 113 15.06 -10.26 14.68
N GLY A 114 15.81 -9.17 14.61
CA GLY A 114 16.97 -8.95 15.48
C GLY A 114 18.33 -9.12 14.79
N GLU A 115 18.38 -9.64 13.55
CA GLU A 115 19.62 -9.84 12.79
C GLU A 115 20.18 -8.53 12.17
N GLY A 116 19.47 -7.43 12.35
CA GLY A 116 19.88 -6.09 11.91
C GLY A 116 19.42 -5.72 10.51
N ASP A 117 19.37 -4.41 10.26
CA ASP A 117 18.85 -3.83 9.01
C ASP A 117 19.57 -4.35 7.78
N THR A 118 20.90 -4.48 7.83
CA THR A 118 21.69 -4.99 6.69
C THR A 118 21.19 -6.34 6.22
N LYS A 119 20.93 -7.26 7.17
CA LYS A 119 20.42 -8.60 6.84
C LYS A 119 18.99 -8.53 6.30
N GLY A 120 18.13 -7.73 6.94
CA GLY A 120 16.75 -7.54 6.46
C GLY A 120 16.69 -6.97 5.04
N ILE A 121 17.52 -5.97 4.73
CA ILE A 121 17.61 -5.37 3.39
C ILE A 121 18.14 -6.38 2.35
N GLU A 122 19.19 -7.15 2.68
CA GLU A 122 19.69 -8.23 1.82
C GLU A 122 18.57 -9.21 1.43
N MET A 123 17.77 -9.63 2.41
CA MET A 123 16.65 -10.55 2.16
C MET A 123 15.58 -9.90 1.29
N LEU A 124 15.25 -8.62 1.48
CA LEU A 124 14.33 -7.89 0.61
C LEU A 124 14.83 -7.80 -0.82
N GLU A 125 16.09 -7.42 -1.03
CA GLU A 125 16.70 -7.34 -2.36
C GLU A 125 16.64 -8.70 -3.07
N ARG A 126 16.93 -9.79 -2.35
CA ARG A 126 16.79 -11.17 -2.86
C ARG A 126 15.35 -11.51 -3.23
N ALA A 127 14.38 -11.18 -2.34
CA ALA A 127 12.97 -11.47 -2.57
C ALA A 127 12.41 -10.73 -3.79
N PHE A 128 12.59 -9.42 -3.84
CA PHE A 128 12.06 -8.58 -4.91
C PHE A 128 12.71 -8.87 -6.26
N THR A 129 14.04 -9.04 -6.30
CA THR A 129 14.74 -9.43 -7.54
C THR A 129 14.26 -10.77 -8.08
N LYS A 130 14.09 -11.77 -7.20
CA LYS A 130 13.58 -13.09 -7.59
C LYS A 130 12.12 -13.01 -8.06
N ALA A 131 11.26 -12.28 -7.34
CA ALA A 131 9.86 -12.09 -7.72
C ALA A 131 9.75 -11.38 -9.08
N ALA A 132 10.52 -10.31 -9.32
CA ALA A 132 10.50 -9.61 -10.61
C ALA A 132 10.97 -10.48 -11.78
N LYS A 133 11.92 -11.41 -11.53
CA LYS A 133 12.41 -12.36 -12.55
C LYS A 133 11.40 -13.45 -12.88
N ASP A 134 10.68 -13.96 -11.87
CA ASP A 134 9.86 -15.18 -11.99
C ASP A 134 8.37 -14.86 -12.28
N THR A 135 8.04 -13.60 -12.52
CA THR A 135 6.66 -13.15 -12.75
C THR A 135 6.53 -12.29 -14.01
N PRO A 136 5.30 -12.18 -14.59
CA PRO A 136 5.01 -11.26 -15.68
C PRO A 136 5.45 -9.83 -15.37
N ASP A 137 5.81 -9.04 -16.38
CA ASP A 137 6.36 -7.68 -16.20
C ASP A 137 5.31 -6.56 -16.27
N ASP A 138 4.05 -6.90 -16.32
CA ASP A 138 2.90 -6.00 -16.38
C ASP A 138 2.37 -5.55 -15.00
N VAL A 139 2.99 -6.05 -13.92
CA VAL A 139 2.68 -5.68 -12.53
C VAL A 139 3.89 -5.06 -11.86
N MET A 140 3.73 -3.91 -11.25
CA MET A 140 4.75 -3.22 -10.45
C MET A 140 4.56 -3.58 -8.96
N ILE A 141 5.66 -3.90 -8.28
CA ILE A 141 5.68 -4.16 -6.84
C ILE A 141 5.97 -2.83 -6.14
N LEU A 142 5.09 -2.42 -5.24
CA LEU A 142 5.21 -1.20 -4.47
C LEU A 142 5.72 -1.51 -3.07
N LEU A 143 6.86 -0.94 -2.72
CA LEU A 143 7.42 -1.00 -1.39
C LEU A 143 6.65 -0.01 -0.51
N GLU A 144 6.11 -0.49 0.60
CA GLU A 144 5.40 0.36 1.56
C GLU A 144 6.32 0.75 2.72
N ASN A 145 6.32 2.05 3.11
CA ASN A 145 7.00 2.46 4.33
C ASN A 145 6.33 1.85 5.55
N THR A 146 7.12 1.59 6.60
CA THR A 146 6.64 0.98 7.84
C THR A 146 6.60 1.98 8.99
N ALA A 147 5.84 1.69 10.03
CA ALA A 147 5.70 2.53 11.23
C ALA A 147 6.94 2.55 12.14
N GLY A 148 8.01 1.81 11.81
CA GLY A 148 9.20 1.74 12.64
C GLY A 148 9.05 0.81 13.86
N GLN A 149 8.13 -0.15 13.81
CA GLN A 149 7.99 -1.18 14.83
C GLN A 149 9.31 -1.94 14.98
N LYS A 150 9.58 -2.48 16.18
CA LYS A 150 10.83 -3.17 16.49
C LYS A 150 11.25 -4.15 15.39
N ASN A 151 12.46 -3.98 14.89
CA ASN A 151 13.09 -4.80 13.86
C ASN A 151 12.42 -4.69 12.47
N SER A 152 11.49 -3.76 12.23
CA SER A 152 10.93 -3.53 10.89
C SER A 152 11.92 -2.79 10.00
N VAL A 153 11.85 -3.04 8.69
CA VAL A 153 12.65 -2.38 7.66
C VAL A 153 11.77 -1.36 6.92
N GLY A 154 12.36 -0.22 6.51
CA GLY A 154 11.68 0.73 5.63
C GLY A 154 10.88 1.82 6.33
N SER A 155 11.12 2.10 7.60
CA SER A 155 10.54 3.26 8.29
C SER A 155 11.24 4.58 7.94
N ASP A 156 12.52 4.52 7.60
CA ASP A 156 13.30 5.66 7.17
C ASP A 156 13.25 5.84 5.64
N LEU A 157 12.95 7.05 5.16
CA LEU A 157 12.82 7.34 3.73
C LEU A 157 14.13 7.21 2.97
N ASP A 158 15.28 7.50 3.59
CA ASP A 158 16.58 7.32 2.95
C ASP A 158 16.91 5.82 2.82
N GLN A 159 16.56 5.01 3.83
CA GLN A 159 16.66 3.55 3.76
C GLN A 159 15.76 2.99 2.63
N LEU A 160 14.51 3.43 2.56
CA LEU A 160 13.56 3.00 1.53
C LEU A 160 14.04 3.36 0.11
N ALA A 161 14.56 4.58 -0.06
CA ALA A 161 15.16 5.03 -1.32
C ALA A 161 16.39 4.20 -1.70
N SER A 162 17.25 3.88 -0.72
CA SER A 162 18.42 3.02 -0.93
C SER A 162 18.02 1.63 -1.42
N ILE A 163 17.01 1.01 -0.78
CA ILE A 163 16.49 -0.30 -1.22
C ILE A 163 15.97 -0.18 -2.66
N LEU A 164 15.09 0.79 -2.93
CA LEU A 164 14.48 0.96 -4.25
C LEU A 164 15.54 1.13 -5.35
N SER A 165 16.62 1.88 -5.09
CA SER A 165 17.69 2.17 -6.07
C SER A 165 18.44 0.92 -6.54
N LYS A 166 18.53 -0.10 -5.69
CA LYS A 166 19.24 -1.35 -5.97
C LYS A 166 18.39 -2.37 -6.74
N LEU A 167 17.05 -2.24 -6.69
CA LEU A 167 16.15 -3.20 -7.32
C LEU A 167 16.15 -3.09 -8.85
N LYS A 168 16.19 -4.22 -9.53
CA LYS A 168 16.24 -4.29 -11.00
C LYS A 168 15.25 -5.34 -11.54
N PRO A 169 14.62 -5.07 -12.68
CA PRO A 169 14.67 -3.79 -13.45
C PRO A 169 13.84 -2.71 -12.74
N ALA A 170 14.34 -1.47 -12.72
CA ALA A 170 13.73 -0.37 -11.95
C ALA A 170 12.24 -0.14 -12.27
N LYS A 171 11.83 -0.32 -13.54
CA LYS A 171 10.42 -0.21 -13.97
C LYS A 171 9.43 -1.15 -13.27
N ARG A 172 9.93 -2.17 -12.56
CA ARG A 172 9.11 -3.16 -11.83
C ARG A 172 8.82 -2.74 -10.40
N PHE A 173 9.39 -1.64 -9.92
CA PHE A 173 9.32 -1.23 -8.52
C PHE A 173 8.89 0.22 -8.40
N GLY A 174 8.13 0.49 -7.34
CA GLY A 174 7.69 1.82 -6.95
C GLY A 174 7.44 1.87 -5.45
N ILE A 175 6.81 2.94 -5.02
CA ILE A 175 6.53 3.18 -3.59
C ILE A 175 5.01 3.33 -3.40
N CYS A 176 4.53 2.77 -2.30
CA CYS A 176 3.33 3.14 -1.61
C CYS A 176 3.73 3.88 -0.33
N PHE A 177 3.23 5.09 -0.11
CA PHE A 177 3.50 5.81 1.13
C PHE A 177 2.24 5.82 1.98
N ASP A 178 2.35 5.29 3.20
CA ASP A 178 1.29 5.35 4.21
C ASP A 178 1.55 6.49 5.18
N THR A 179 0.55 7.36 5.36
CA THR A 179 0.66 8.55 6.23
C THR A 179 0.67 8.19 7.71
N CYS A 180 -0.09 7.19 8.14
CA CYS A 180 -0.05 6.69 9.53
C CYS A 180 1.32 6.11 9.85
N HIS A 181 1.86 5.26 8.99
CA HIS A 181 3.19 4.67 9.16
C HIS A 181 4.28 5.75 9.19
N GLY A 182 4.23 6.71 8.26
CA GLY A 182 5.18 7.82 8.24
C GLY A 182 5.12 8.66 9.53
N PHE A 183 3.93 8.99 10.01
CA PHE A 183 3.75 9.74 11.25
C PHE A 183 4.26 8.96 12.47
N ALA A 184 3.92 7.69 12.57
CA ALA A 184 4.41 6.81 13.62
C ALA A 184 5.93 6.62 13.57
N ALA A 185 6.55 6.72 12.40
CA ALA A 185 8.01 6.68 12.23
C ALA A 185 8.71 8.03 12.51
N GLY A 186 7.95 9.10 12.80
CA GLY A 186 8.49 10.40 13.20
C GLY A 186 8.46 11.50 12.13
N TYR A 187 7.81 11.26 10.98
CA TYR A 187 7.57 12.31 9.97
C TYR A 187 6.34 13.12 10.37
N ASP A 188 6.55 14.32 10.91
CA ASP A 188 5.46 15.17 11.35
C ASP A 188 4.58 15.62 10.18
N MET A 189 3.32 15.27 10.26
CA MET A 189 2.28 15.66 9.31
C MET A 189 1.06 16.30 10.00
N SER A 190 1.18 16.67 11.29
CA SER A 190 0.07 17.22 12.07
C SER A 190 -0.28 18.65 11.70
N THR A 191 0.61 19.38 11.02
CA THR A 191 0.41 20.74 10.54
C THR A 191 0.67 20.83 9.04
N GLU A 192 0.16 21.87 8.38
CA GLU A 192 0.45 22.13 6.96
C GLU A 192 1.96 22.25 6.70
N LYS A 193 2.68 22.92 7.62
CA LYS A 193 4.16 23.08 7.52
C LYS A 193 4.87 21.73 7.65
N GLY A 194 4.47 20.92 8.60
CA GLY A 194 5.02 19.57 8.79
C GLY A 194 4.74 18.65 7.60
N ALA A 195 3.48 18.64 7.13
CA ALA A 195 3.07 17.89 5.95
C ALA A 195 3.85 18.32 4.69
N ALA A 196 4.05 19.63 4.50
CA ALA A 196 4.86 20.17 3.41
C ALA A 196 6.32 19.70 3.49
N ALA A 197 6.92 19.73 4.69
CA ALA A 197 8.29 19.28 4.91
C ALA A 197 8.44 17.78 4.68
N THR A 198 7.49 16.98 5.14
CA THR A 198 7.47 15.52 4.91
C THR A 198 7.35 15.19 3.42
N LEU A 199 6.43 15.82 2.69
CA LEU A 199 6.31 15.63 1.24
C LEU A 199 7.55 16.11 0.48
N ALA A 200 8.18 17.20 0.89
CA ALA A 200 9.44 17.67 0.30
C ALA A 200 10.59 16.68 0.56
N LYS A 201 10.67 16.08 1.75
CA LYS A 201 11.63 15.02 2.07
C LYS A 201 11.37 13.79 1.19
N LEU A 202 10.12 13.34 1.07
CA LEU A 202 9.72 12.22 0.21
C LEU A 202 10.14 12.47 -1.25
N ASP A 203 9.85 13.65 -1.78
CA ASP A 203 10.21 13.99 -3.17
C ASP A 203 11.73 14.04 -3.37
N LYS A 204 12.46 14.63 -2.42
CA LYS A 204 13.92 14.70 -2.48
C LYS A 204 14.61 13.34 -2.42
N THR A 205 14.11 12.41 -1.62
CA THR A 205 14.76 11.10 -1.40
C THR A 205 14.29 10.03 -2.38
N ILE A 206 13.00 9.96 -2.63
CA ILE A 206 12.35 8.91 -3.43
C ILE A 206 11.93 9.45 -4.80
N GLY A 207 11.43 10.69 -4.85
CA GLY A 207 10.81 11.30 -6.01
C GLY A 207 9.34 10.92 -6.20
N PHE A 208 8.48 11.90 -6.50
CA PHE A 208 7.06 11.63 -6.75
C PHE A 208 6.81 10.71 -7.94
N ASP A 209 7.75 10.63 -8.90
CA ASP A 209 7.62 9.71 -10.04
C ASP A 209 7.68 8.23 -9.61
N ASN A 210 8.26 7.93 -8.47
CA ASN A 210 8.29 6.59 -7.90
C ASN A 210 7.09 6.32 -6.97
N LEU A 211 6.40 7.34 -6.47
CA LEU A 211 5.21 7.21 -5.64
C LEU A 211 3.99 6.89 -6.53
N LYS A 212 3.47 5.68 -6.42
CA LYS A 212 2.36 5.21 -7.27
C LYS A 212 1.02 5.22 -6.56
N ILE A 213 1.01 5.00 -5.27
CA ILE A 213 -0.17 4.95 -4.40
C ILE A 213 0.15 5.70 -3.11
N LEU A 214 -0.83 6.45 -2.60
CA LEU A 214 -0.82 6.95 -1.23
C LEU A 214 -1.84 6.17 -0.41
N HIS A 215 -1.42 5.53 0.68
CA HIS A 215 -2.33 5.13 1.75
C HIS A 215 -2.55 6.33 2.66
N LEU A 216 -3.76 6.86 2.65
CA LEU A 216 -4.13 8.02 3.46
C LEU A 216 -4.89 7.56 4.69
N ASN A 217 -4.20 7.47 5.80
CA ASN A 217 -4.74 7.05 7.07
C ASN A 217 -4.36 8.08 8.15
N ASP A 218 -5.28 8.41 9.05
CA ASP A 218 -4.92 9.13 10.26
C ASP A 218 -4.32 8.14 11.28
N SER A 219 -3.67 8.63 12.32
CA SER A 219 -2.96 7.80 13.29
C SER A 219 -3.59 7.89 14.67
N LYS A 220 -3.84 6.73 15.31
CA LYS A 220 -4.17 6.68 16.75
C LYS A 220 -2.95 6.96 17.61
N GLY A 221 -1.76 6.58 17.14
CA GLY A 221 -0.50 6.81 17.83
C GLY A 221 0.01 8.22 17.66
N GLU A 222 0.78 8.66 18.64
CA GLU A 222 1.49 9.95 18.60
C GLU A 222 2.64 9.92 17.59
N LEU A 223 3.18 11.09 17.27
CA LEU A 223 4.36 11.24 16.42
C LEU A 223 5.55 10.44 16.99
N GLY A 224 6.15 9.59 16.15
CA GLY A 224 7.29 8.78 16.54
C GLY A 224 6.98 7.62 17.51
N SER A 225 5.69 7.27 17.67
CA SER A 225 5.24 6.20 18.56
C SER A 225 5.63 4.79 18.11
N ASN A 226 5.99 4.61 16.84
CA ASN A 226 6.16 3.32 16.17
C ASN A 226 4.91 2.41 16.26
N LEU A 227 3.73 3.00 16.37
CA LEU A 227 2.45 2.31 16.51
C LEU A 227 1.68 2.33 15.19
N ASP A 228 1.61 1.19 14.53
CA ASP A 228 0.77 1.00 13.36
C ASP A 228 -0.68 0.76 13.80
N ARG A 229 -1.44 1.86 13.91
CA ARG A 229 -2.87 1.86 14.23
C ARG A 229 -3.56 3.01 13.52
N HIS A 230 -4.26 2.66 12.45
CA HIS A 230 -5.05 3.60 11.67
C HIS A 230 -6.22 4.19 12.46
N GLU A 231 -6.54 5.44 12.18
CA GLU A 231 -7.71 6.15 12.71
C GLU A 231 -8.51 6.75 11.54
N HIS A 232 -9.76 7.12 11.80
CA HIS A 232 -10.60 7.85 10.87
C HIS A 232 -9.98 9.17 10.45
N ILE A 233 -10.17 9.55 9.20
CA ILE A 233 -9.62 10.80 8.63
C ILE A 233 -10.03 12.01 9.46
N GLY A 234 -9.05 12.69 10.05
CA GLY A 234 -9.23 13.88 10.87
C GLY A 234 -9.64 13.64 12.33
N LEU A 235 -9.71 12.37 12.77
CA LEU A 235 -10.02 12.03 14.17
C LEU A 235 -8.78 11.50 14.93
N GLY A 236 -7.64 11.42 14.30
CA GLY A 236 -6.38 10.99 14.89
C GLY A 236 -5.41 12.14 15.17
N GLN A 237 -4.16 11.76 15.38
CA GLN A 237 -3.08 12.67 15.78
C GLN A 237 -2.49 13.47 14.61
N ILE A 238 -2.68 13.03 13.35
CA ILE A 238 -2.31 13.82 12.17
C ILE A 238 -3.34 14.96 11.98
N GLY A 239 -4.62 14.62 12.04
CA GLY A 239 -5.71 15.57 11.99
C GLY A 239 -5.98 16.20 10.62
N GLU A 240 -7.05 16.98 10.53
CA GLU A 240 -7.57 17.52 9.27
C GLU A 240 -6.61 18.48 8.56
N LYS A 241 -5.85 19.31 9.31
CA LYS A 241 -4.95 20.31 8.70
C LYS A 241 -3.84 19.66 7.89
N GLY A 242 -3.15 18.69 8.47
CA GLY A 242 -2.07 17.98 7.82
C GLY A 242 -2.56 17.10 6.67
N LEU A 243 -3.59 16.27 6.93
CA LEU A 243 -4.17 15.43 5.91
C LEU A 243 -4.76 16.24 4.74
N GLY A 244 -5.44 17.36 5.01
CA GLY A 244 -5.96 18.25 3.96
C GLY A 244 -4.87 18.81 3.06
N TYR A 245 -3.72 19.19 3.64
CA TYR A 245 -2.57 19.62 2.84
C TYR A 245 -2.05 18.49 1.94
N ILE A 246 -1.89 17.28 2.48
CA ILE A 246 -1.43 16.09 1.75
C ILE A 246 -2.39 15.77 0.62
N ILE A 247 -3.70 15.72 0.88
CA ILE A 247 -4.74 15.42 -0.12
C ILE A 247 -4.60 16.36 -1.32
N LYS A 248 -4.51 17.68 -1.07
CA LYS A 248 -4.37 18.70 -2.13
C LYS A 248 -3.09 18.54 -2.92
N ALA A 249 -1.98 18.27 -2.26
CA ALA A 249 -0.67 18.09 -2.89
C ALA A 249 -0.64 16.83 -3.78
N ILE A 250 -1.12 15.71 -3.28
CA ILE A 250 -1.14 14.41 -3.96
C ILE A 250 -2.15 14.41 -5.13
N ASN A 251 -3.30 15.04 -4.93
CA ASN A 251 -4.29 15.19 -6.03
C ASN A 251 -3.73 15.97 -7.23
N ARG A 252 -2.92 17.01 -6.99
CA ARG A 252 -2.22 17.76 -8.07
C ARG A 252 -1.24 16.87 -8.85
N LYS A 253 -0.66 15.87 -8.21
CA LYS A 253 0.23 14.88 -8.83
C LYS A 253 -0.53 13.74 -9.50
N LYS A 254 -1.86 13.67 -9.35
CA LYS A 254 -2.72 12.60 -9.86
C LYS A 254 -2.37 11.21 -9.33
N ILE A 255 -1.81 11.13 -8.13
CA ILE A 255 -1.50 9.87 -7.46
C ILE A 255 -2.78 9.36 -6.79
N PRO A 256 -3.18 8.09 -7.00
CA PRO A 256 -4.34 7.51 -6.36
C PRO A 256 -4.18 7.43 -4.84
N ILE A 257 -5.28 7.70 -4.13
CA ILE A 257 -5.38 7.69 -2.66
C ILE A 257 -6.26 6.50 -2.25
N ILE A 258 -5.76 5.67 -1.35
CA ILE A 258 -6.49 4.55 -0.77
C ILE A 258 -6.60 4.73 0.74
N LEU A 259 -7.78 4.46 1.29
CA LEU A 259 -8.04 4.49 2.72
C LEU A 259 -8.11 3.06 3.27
N GLU A 260 -7.47 2.84 4.41
CA GLU A 260 -7.51 1.62 5.20
C GLU A 260 -7.99 1.91 6.63
N THR A 261 -8.91 2.85 6.71
CA THR A 261 -9.47 3.35 7.99
C THR A 261 -10.32 2.29 8.68
N PRO A 262 -10.45 2.34 10.01
CA PRO A 262 -11.38 1.48 10.73
C PRO A 262 -12.83 1.73 10.32
N ILE A 263 -13.70 0.76 10.63
CA ILE A 263 -15.15 0.89 10.55
C ILE A 263 -15.69 0.68 11.96
N ASP A 264 -16.28 1.70 12.53
CA ASP A 264 -16.91 1.65 13.85
C ASP A 264 -18.12 2.62 13.93
N GLU A 265 -18.68 2.80 15.12
CA GLU A 265 -19.86 3.66 15.35
C GLU A 265 -19.61 5.13 15.07
N ARG A 266 -18.36 5.58 15.05
CA ARG A 266 -17.98 6.99 14.77
C ARG A 266 -18.03 7.32 13.29
N ARG A 267 -17.62 6.36 12.43
CA ARG A 267 -17.60 6.54 10.98
C ARG A 267 -17.42 5.23 10.25
N ASP A 268 -18.04 5.12 9.10
CA ASP A 268 -17.89 4.03 8.15
C ASP A 268 -16.96 4.41 6.98
N ASP A 269 -16.79 3.51 6.03
CA ASP A 269 -16.01 3.70 4.81
C ASP A 269 -16.45 4.92 4.01
N VAL A 270 -17.76 5.06 3.80
CA VAL A 270 -18.34 6.16 3.00
C VAL A 270 -18.14 7.50 3.71
N GLY A 271 -18.27 7.51 5.03
CA GLY A 271 -18.01 8.69 5.86
C GLY A 271 -16.56 9.16 5.76
N ASN A 272 -15.58 8.23 5.80
CA ASN A 272 -14.16 8.56 5.60
C ASN A 272 -13.89 9.06 4.18
N LEU A 273 -14.46 8.42 3.16
CA LEU A 273 -14.32 8.83 1.76
C LEU A 273 -14.88 10.26 1.53
N ASN A 274 -16.03 10.58 2.15
CA ASN A 274 -16.62 11.91 2.08
C ASN A 274 -15.77 12.95 2.80
N LYS A 275 -15.17 12.62 3.95
CA LYS A 275 -14.23 13.52 4.65
C LYS A 275 -13.02 13.85 3.78
N VAL A 276 -12.45 12.88 3.04
CA VAL A 276 -11.36 13.17 2.09
C VAL A 276 -11.82 14.13 0.99
N LYS A 277 -13.03 13.93 0.46
CA LYS A 277 -13.60 14.85 -0.57
C LYS A 277 -13.84 16.26 -0.03
N GLU A 278 -14.23 16.40 1.24
CA GLU A 278 -14.41 17.69 1.93
C GLU A 278 -13.08 18.43 2.10
N LEU A 279 -12.00 17.74 2.43
CA LEU A 279 -10.68 18.31 2.67
C LEU A 279 -9.90 18.64 1.37
N ALA A 280 -10.37 18.14 0.21
CA ALA A 280 -9.75 18.35 -1.10
C ALA A 280 -10.04 19.77 -1.64
#